data_035d36e27f48263e5feffb933e720620
#
_entry.id   035d36e27f48263e5feffb933e720620
#
_cell.length_a   1.000
_cell.length_b   1.000
_cell.length_c   1.000
_cell.angle_alpha   90.00
_cell.angle_beta   90.00
_cell.angle_gamma   90.00
#
_symmetry.space_group_name_H-M   'P 1'
#
loop_
_entity.id
_entity.type
_entity.pdbx_description
1 polymer ?
#
loop_
_entity_poly.entity_id
_entity_poly.type
_entity_poly.pdbx_seq_one_letter_code
_entity_poly.pdbx_strand_id
1 'polypeptide(L)'
;MASAAAFGQSKENTLRIGVYDSRAVAVAWGNSTEFRKSLDAVTADYKKAKEAKDDKRVKEIETQMKAKQRRAHEQGFSTGSVANIMASVKDTLPAVAKKAGVDVIVSKWEVNYQSPEIKVVDVTDDLVALFHVSAKGLEWAKGIKTHEPIPIEQITDDMD
;
A
#
# COMPACT_ATOMS: atom_id res chain seq x y z
N MET A 1 -49.47 16.77 35.93
CA MET A 1 -48.83 17.03 34.63
C MET A 1 -47.49 16.36 34.65
N ALA A 2 -47.34 15.19 34.00
CA ALA A 2 -46.10 14.48 33.93
C ALA A 2 -45.38 14.85 32.63
N SER A 3 -44.20 15.47 32.74
CA SER A 3 -43.34 15.82 31.62
C SER A 3 -42.57 14.58 31.21
N ALA A 4 -42.89 14.01 30.03
CA ALA A 4 -42.12 12.95 29.43
C ALA A 4 -40.83 13.54 28.84
N ALA A 5 -39.69 13.28 29.48
CA ALA A 5 -38.38 13.55 28.90
C ALA A 5 -38.18 12.63 27.70
N ALA A 6 -38.16 13.22 26.49
CA ALA A 6 -37.78 12.53 25.28
C ALA A 6 -36.27 12.22 25.37
N PHE A 7 -35.93 11.01 25.69
CA PHE A 7 -34.57 10.49 25.48
C PHE A 7 -34.31 10.47 23.97
N GLY A 8 -33.55 11.47 23.49
CA GLY A 8 -33.07 11.47 22.13
C GLY A 8 -32.24 10.21 21.90
N GLN A 9 -32.71 9.37 20.97
CA GLN A 9 -31.93 8.25 20.47
C GLN A 9 -30.64 8.83 19.86
N SER A 10 -29.51 8.65 20.54
CA SER A 10 -28.21 8.82 19.93
C SER A 10 -28.18 7.88 18.71
N LYS A 11 -28.03 8.41 17.50
CA LYS A 11 -27.67 7.60 16.34
C LYS A 11 -26.44 6.80 16.76
N GLU A 12 -26.60 5.47 16.89
CA GLU A 12 -25.47 4.58 17.04
C GLU A 12 -24.57 4.80 15.84
N ASN A 13 -23.47 5.52 16.08
CA ASN A 13 -22.47 5.79 15.07
C ASN A 13 -21.68 4.49 14.89
N THR A 14 -22.23 3.55 14.12
CA THR A 14 -21.60 2.25 13.88
C THR A 14 -20.31 2.51 13.10
N LEU A 15 -19.17 2.24 13.74
CA LEU A 15 -17.83 2.34 13.14
C LEU A 15 -17.80 1.60 11.79
N ARG A 16 -17.28 2.25 10.76
CA ARG A 16 -17.11 1.67 9.43
C ARG A 16 -15.62 1.60 9.12
N ILE A 17 -15.16 0.43 8.71
CA ILE A 17 -13.74 0.18 8.44
C ILE A 17 -13.54 0.00 6.94
N GLY A 18 -12.66 0.80 6.36
CA GLY A 18 -12.11 0.61 5.03
C GLY A 18 -10.97 -0.40 5.10
N VAL A 19 -11.06 -1.50 4.34
CA VAL A 19 -9.96 -2.45 4.21
C VAL A 19 -9.36 -2.38 2.82
N TYR A 20 -8.07 -2.67 2.71
CA TYR A 20 -7.41 -2.74 1.41
C TYR A 20 -6.42 -3.90 1.33
N ASP A 21 -6.22 -4.42 0.11
CA ASP A 21 -5.14 -5.35 -0.18
C ASP A 21 -3.83 -4.56 -0.38
N SER A 22 -2.91 -4.69 0.57
CA SER A 22 -1.64 -3.96 0.54
C SER A 22 -0.78 -4.32 -0.68
N ARG A 23 -0.92 -5.53 -1.20
CA ARG A 23 -0.19 -5.97 -2.41
C ARG A 23 -0.63 -5.20 -3.65
N ALA A 24 -1.93 -4.98 -3.82
CA ALA A 24 -2.45 -4.19 -4.93
C ALA A 24 -1.94 -2.75 -4.88
N VAL A 25 -1.85 -2.17 -3.68
CA VAL A 25 -1.26 -0.84 -3.44
C VAL A 25 0.24 -0.85 -3.79
N ALA A 26 0.99 -1.88 -3.37
CA ALA A 26 2.42 -2.01 -3.68
C ALA A 26 2.67 -2.17 -5.19
N VAL A 27 1.88 -3.01 -5.88
CA VAL A 27 1.95 -3.19 -7.34
C VAL A 27 1.64 -1.88 -8.07
N ALA A 28 0.61 -1.14 -7.63
CA ALA A 28 0.29 0.17 -8.20
C ALA A 28 1.44 1.16 -8.01
N TRP A 29 1.99 1.26 -6.80
CA TRP A 29 3.15 2.10 -6.51
C TRP A 29 4.35 1.74 -7.39
N GLY A 30 4.73 0.46 -7.48
CA GLY A 30 5.85 -0.02 -8.31
C GLY A 30 5.69 0.29 -9.80
N ASN A 31 4.46 0.52 -10.27
CA ASN A 31 4.14 0.90 -11.65
C ASN A 31 3.87 2.41 -11.81
N SER A 32 4.05 3.21 -10.76
CA SER A 32 3.84 4.66 -10.79
C SER A 32 5.01 5.41 -11.45
N THR A 33 4.72 6.62 -11.90
CA THR A 33 5.75 7.52 -12.43
C THR A 33 6.74 7.95 -11.35
N GLU A 34 6.29 8.14 -10.12
CA GLU A 34 7.09 8.54 -8.97
C GLU A 34 8.12 7.46 -8.62
N PHE A 35 7.69 6.20 -8.61
CA PHE A 35 8.61 5.08 -8.38
C PHE A 35 9.68 5.00 -9.48
N ARG A 36 9.29 5.12 -10.76
CA ARG A 36 10.24 5.13 -11.88
C ARG A 36 11.27 6.25 -11.75
N LYS A 37 10.85 7.47 -11.46
CA LYS A 37 11.77 8.59 -11.21
C LYS A 37 12.77 8.31 -10.10
N SER A 38 12.35 7.60 -9.05
CA SER A 38 13.25 7.20 -7.97
C SER A 38 14.30 6.19 -8.41
N LEU A 39 13.97 5.29 -9.33
CA LEU A 39 14.91 4.34 -9.93
C LEU A 39 15.89 5.03 -10.90
N ASP A 40 15.40 5.98 -11.69
CA ASP A 40 16.24 6.75 -12.64
C ASP A 40 17.35 7.50 -11.88
N ALA A 41 17.03 8.11 -10.74
CA ALA A 41 18.00 8.80 -9.91
C ALA A 41 19.09 7.86 -9.37
N VAL A 42 18.71 6.67 -8.89
CA VAL A 42 19.67 5.66 -8.41
C VAL A 42 20.53 5.11 -9.56
N THR A 43 19.92 4.88 -10.73
CA THR A 43 20.65 4.43 -11.93
C THR A 43 21.67 5.45 -12.39
N ALA A 44 21.32 6.74 -12.33
CA ALA A 44 22.26 7.81 -12.68
C ALA A 44 23.45 7.88 -11.70
N ASP A 45 23.20 7.73 -10.39
CA ASP A 45 24.25 7.68 -9.36
C ASP A 45 25.18 6.47 -9.56
N TYR A 46 24.59 5.31 -9.83
CA TYR A 46 25.35 4.08 -10.14
C TYR A 46 26.28 4.25 -11.34
N LYS A 47 25.78 4.85 -12.45
CA LYS A 47 26.60 5.12 -13.63
C LYS A 47 27.77 6.04 -13.31
N LYS A 48 27.54 7.14 -12.58
CA LYS A 48 28.59 8.07 -12.15
C LYS A 48 29.65 7.37 -11.29
N ALA A 49 29.24 6.54 -10.34
CA ALA A 49 30.17 5.79 -9.51
C ALA A 49 31.02 4.80 -10.32
N LYS A 50 30.42 4.11 -11.30
CA LYS A 50 31.15 3.23 -12.23
C LYS A 50 32.17 4.00 -13.09
N GLU A 51 31.77 5.13 -13.66
CA GLU A 51 32.65 5.98 -14.48
C GLU A 51 33.83 6.54 -13.65
N ALA A 52 33.57 6.90 -12.39
CA ALA A 52 34.58 7.35 -11.45
C ALA A 52 35.46 6.24 -10.88
N LYS A 53 35.16 4.96 -11.18
CA LYS A 53 35.79 3.75 -10.60
C LYS A 53 35.72 3.76 -9.05
N ASP A 54 34.64 4.28 -8.50
CA ASP A 54 34.35 4.28 -7.06
C ASP A 54 33.66 2.98 -6.68
N ASP A 55 34.47 1.94 -6.53
CA ASP A 55 33.98 0.56 -6.22
C ASP A 55 33.23 0.52 -4.88
N LYS A 56 33.60 1.37 -3.91
CA LYS A 56 32.91 1.47 -2.62
C LYS A 56 31.47 1.96 -2.84
N ARG A 57 31.31 3.07 -3.56
CA ARG A 57 29.99 3.64 -3.85
C ARG A 57 29.14 2.69 -4.69
N VAL A 58 29.71 2.02 -5.67
CA VAL A 58 29.05 0.99 -6.47
C VAL A 58 28.46 -0.09 -5.57
N LYS A 59 29.28 -0.66 -4.66
CA LYS A 59 28.84 -1.71 -3.74
C LYS A 59 27.74 -1.23 -2.77
N GLU A 60 27.84 -0.01 -2.29
CA GLU A 60 26.80 0.61 -1.45
C GLU A 60 25.47 0.68 -2.19
N ILE A 61 25.46 1.15 -3.44
CA ILE A 61 24.25 1.27 -4.26
C ILE A 61 23.67 -0.11 -4.56
N GLU A 62 24.49 -1.09 -4.95
CA GLU A 62 24.04 -2.47 -5.19
C GLU A 62 23.37 -3.08 -3.96
N THR A 63 23.94 -2.87 -2.78
CA THR A 63 23.36 -3.34 -1.50
C THR A 63 22.00 -2.67 -1.23
N GLN A 64 21.91 -1.35 -1.48
CA GLN A 64 20.65 -0.61 -1.30
C GLN A 64 19.58 -1.06 -2.30
N MET A 65 19.97 -1.33 -3.55
CA MET A 65 19.04 -1.81 -4.58
C MET A 65 18.48 -3.20 -4.23
N LYS A 66 19.33 -4.13 -3.78
CA LYS A 66 18.89 -5.46 -3.32
C LYS A 66 17.89 -5.34 -2.16
N ALA A 67 18.18 -4.50 -1.16
CA ALA A 67 17.27 -4.29 -0.05
C ALA A 67 15.92 -3.69 -0.49
N LYS A 68 15.93 -2.76 -1.47
CA LYS A 68 14.71 -2.18 -2.06
C LYS A 68 13.91 -3.22 -2.84
N GLN A 69 14.58 -4.07 -3.63
CA GLN A 69 13.94 -5.14 -4.39
C GLN A 69 13.26 -6.14 -3.46
N ARG A 70 13.98 -6.63 -2.45
CA ARG A 70 13.42 -7.53 -1.45
C ARG A 70 12.17 -6.94 -0.79
N ARG A 71 12.22 -5.68 -0.35
CA ARG A 71 11.04 -5.00 0.20
C ARG A 71 9.90 -4.94 -0.80
N ALA A 72 10.18 -4.64 -2.07
CA ALA A 72 9.14 -4.60 -3.10
C ALA A 72 8.48 -5.97 -3.29
N HIS A 73 9.24 -7.07 -3.24
CA HIS A 73 8.71 -8.42 -3.29
C HIS A 73 7.87 -8.76 -2.03
N GLU A 74 8.35 -8.43 -0.83
CA GLU A 74 7.61 -8.60 0.41
C GLU A 74 6.27 -7.84 0.39
N GLN A 75 6.25 -6.64 -0.17
CA GLN A 75 5.06 -5.80 -0.28
C GLN A 75 4.11 -6.23 -1.40
N GLY A 76 4.66 -6.65 -2.56
CA GLY A 76 3.87 -6.97 -3.76
C GLY A 76 3.37 -8.41 -3.80
N PHE A 77 4.13 -9.37 -3.26
CA PHE A 77 3.78 -10.79 -3.31
C PHE A 77 3.36 -11.38 -1.96
N SER A 78 3.77 -10.74 -0.87
CA SER A 78 3.44 -11.17 0.48
C SER A 78 2.62 -10.10 1.22
N THR A 79 2.53 -10.18 2.54
CA THR A 79 1.80 -9.26 3.40
C THR A 79 2.71 -8.22 4.06
N GLY A 80 3.85 -7.92 3.44
CA GLY A 80 4.79 -6.92 3.92
C GLY A 80 4.16 -5.54 4.09
N SER A 81 4.58 -4.82 5.13
CA SER A 81 4.03 -3.49 5.43
C SER A 81 4.27 -2.50 4.29
N VAL A 82 3.21 -1.82 3.87
CA VAL A 82 3.24 -0.73 2.87
C VAL A 82 3.20 0.67 3.51
N ALA A 83 3.56 0.79 4.79
CA ALA A 83 3.50 2.06 5.52
C ALA A 83 4.28 3.19 4.83
N ASN A 84 5.43 2.89 4.21
CA ASN A 84 6.20 3.85 3.41
C ASN A 84 5.46 4.34 2.17
N ILE A 85 4.67 3.47 1.52
CA ILE A 85 3.85 3.81 0.36
C ILE A 85 2.65 4.66 0.79
N MET A 86 1.96 4.23 1.84
CA MET A 86 0.82 4.97 2.40
C MET A 86 1.23 6.37 2.90
N ALA A 87 2.45 6.51 3.45
CA ALA A 87 2.98 7.81 3.85
C ALA A 87 3.10 8.80 2.68
N SER A 88 3.36 8.32 1.45
CA SER A 88 3.46 9.18 0.26
C SER A 88 2.12 9.77 -0.19
N VAL A 89 1.00 9.16 0.20
CA VAL A 89 -0.36 9.58 -0.16
C VAL A 89 -1.19 9.99 1.06
N LYS A 90 -0.56 10.18 2.22
CA LYS A 90 -1.25 10.44 3.51
C LYS A 90 -2.23 11.60 3.46
N ASP A 91 -1.91 12.66 2.72
CA ASP A 91 -2.73 13.87 2.64
C ASP A 91 -4.02 13.66 1.82
N THR A 92 -4.10 12.60 1.02
CA THR A 92 -5.28 12.22 0.23
C THR A 92 -6.16 11.19 0.92
N LEU A 93 -5.67 10.49 1.96
CA LEU A 93 -6.43 9.46 2.68
C LEU A 93 -7.75 9.96 3.28
N PRO A 94 -7.84 11.20 3.85
CA PRO A 94 -9.12 11.71 4.33
C PRO A 94 -10.19 11.82 3.24
N ALA A 95 -9.79 12.14 2.00
CA ALA A 95 -10.73 12.20 0.88
C ALA A 95 -11.22 10.80 0.47
N VAL A 96 -10.34 9.80 0.47
CA VAL A 96 -10.70 8.39 0.25
C VAL A 96 -11.66 7.91 1.33
N ALA A 97 -11.35 8.14 2.61
CA ALA A 97 -12.21 7.76 3.73
C ALA A 97 -13.59 8.39 3.63
N LYS A 98 -13.65 9.70 3.32
CA LYS A 98 -14.91 10.42 3.12
C LYS A 98 -15.73 9.85 1.96
N LYS A 99 -15.09 9.59 0.81
CA LYS A 99 -15.75 9.02 -0.38
C LYS A 99 -16.34 7.66 -0.08
N ALA A 100 -15.59 6.78 0.61
CA ALA A 100 -16.03 5.44 0.97
C ALA A 100 -16.99 5.44 2.18
N GLY A 101 -17.09 6.55 2.90
CA GLY A 101 -17.88 6.68 4.12
C GLY A 101 -17.35 5.78 5.24
N VAL A 102 -16.04 5.74 5.44
CA VAL A 102 -15.36 4.95 6.47
C VAL A 102 -14.60 5.85 7.44
N ASP A 103 -14.45 5.36 8.68
CA ASP A 103 -13.81 6.10 9.77
C ASP A 103 -12.33 5.72 9.94
N VAL A 104 -11.95 4.52 9.48
CA VAL A 104 -10.60 3.95 9.55
C VAL A 104 -10.27 3.29 8.22
N ILE A 105 -8.99 3.36 7.79
CA ILE A 105 -8.46 2.61 6.66
C ILE A 105 -7.31 1.73 7.18
N VAL A 106 -7.37 0.41 6.93
CA VAL A 106 -6.40 -0.57 7.43
C VAL A 106 -6.15 -1.66 6.38
N SER A 107 -4.95 -2.22 6.35
CA SER A 107 -4.67 -3.40 5.51
C SER A 107 -5.53 -4.59 5.97
N LYS A 108 -6.14 -5.29 5.01
CA LYS A 108 -6.94 -6.48 5.33
C LYS A 108 -6.13 -7.60 6.01
N TRP A 109 -4.81 -7.59 5.82
CA TRP A 109 -3.89 -8.57 6.40
C TRP A 109 -3.54 -8.29 7.86
N GLU A 110 -3.84 -7.08 8.35
CA GLU A 110 -3.61 -6.66 9.75
C GLU A 110 -4.86 -6.82 10.62
N VAL A 111 -6.00 -7.20 10.03
CA VAL A 111 -7.26 -7.41 10.75
C VAL A 111 -7.31 -8.85 11.23
N ASN A 112 -6.98 -9.09 12.50
CA ASN A 112 -7.02 -10.43 13.11
C ASN A 112 -8.43 -10.85 13.53
N TYR A 113 -9.31 -9.90 13.84
CA TYR A 113 -10.69 -10.13 14.22
C TYR A 113 -11.56 -8.93 13.89
N GLN A 114 -12.77 -9.17 13.45
CA GLN A 114 -13.83 -8.16 13.33
C GLN A 114 -15.16 -8.72 13.84
N SER A 115 -15.94 -7.89 14.52
CA SER A 115 -17.32 -8.24 14.89
C SER A 115 -18.18 -8.31 13.62
N PRO A 116 -19.15 -9.25 13.54
CA PRO A 116 -20.11 -9.30 12.44
C PRO A 116 -20.95 -8.02 12.28
N GLU A 117 -21.04 -7.20 13.30
CA GLU A 117 -21.78 -5.94 13.31
C GLU A 117 -21.02 -4.79 12.65
N ILE A 118 -19.69 -4.91 12.53
CA ILE A 118 -18.84 -3.88 11.91
C ILE A 118 -19.04 -3.90 10.39
N LYS A 119 -19.30 -2.74 9.82
CA LYS A 119 -19.37 -2.57 8.36
C LYS A 119 -17.97 -2.40 7.80
N VAL A 120 -17.61 -3.31 6.90
CA VAL A 120 -16.33 -3.29 6.18
C VAL A 120 -16.57 -2.89 4.73
N VAL A 121 -15.73 -2.00 4.22
CA VAL A 121 -15.76 -1.50 2.83
C VAL A 121 -14.39 -1.73 2.21
N ASP A 122 -14.32 -2.39 1.05
CA ASP A 122 -13.07 -2.50 0.29
C ASP A 122 -12.75 -1.16 -0.38
N VAL A 123 -11.65 -0.54 0.00
CA VAL A 123 -11.15 0.72 -0.55
C VAL A 123 -9.88 0.54 -1.40
N THR A 124 -9.56 -0.70 -1.75
CA THR A 124 -8.33 -1.03 -2.51
C THR A 124 -8.25 -0.25 -3.81
N ASP A 125 -9.31 -0.25 -4.61
CA ASP A 125 -9.30 0.38 -5.93
C ASP A 125 -9.22 1.92 -5.81
N ASP A 126 -9.81 2.52 -4.78
CA ASP A 126 -9.68 3.96 -4.49
C ASP A 126 -8.24 4.34 -4.13
N LEU A 127 -7.54 3.51 -3.36
CA LEU A 127 -6.14 3.72 -3.03
C LEU A 127 -5.21 3.50 -4.22
N VAL A 128 -5.44 2.44 -5.02
CA VAL A 128 -4.70 2.17 -6.27
C VAL A 128 -4.78 3.34 -7.24
N ALA A 129 -5.95 3.97 -7.36
CA ALA A 129 -6.16 5.11 -8.25
C ALA A 129 -5.31 6.34 -7.90
N LEU A 130 -4.84 6.47 -6.65
CA LEU A 130 -3.99 7.58 -6.21
C LEU A 130 -2.61 7.60 -6.91
N PHE A 131 -2.15 6.47 -7.43
CA PHE A 131 -0.81 6.33 -8.03
C PHE A 131 -0.77 6.60 -9.53
N HIS A 132 -1.91 6.92 -10.17
CA HIS A 132 -1.99 7.29 -11.59
C HIS A 132 -1.24 6.32 -12.54
N VAL A 133 -1.44 5.02 -12.31
CA VAL A 133 -0.76 3.98 -13.09
C VAL A 133 -1.39 3.78 -14.47
N SER A 134 -0.62 3.17 -15.37
CA SER A 134 -1.12 2.78 -16.69
C SER A 134 -2.24 1.73 -16.61
N ALA A 135 -2.99 1.54 -17.69
CA ALA A 135 -4.02 0.50 -17.77
C ALA A 135 -3.46 -0.90 -17.42
N LYS A 136 -2.23 -1.20 -17.88
CA LYS A 136 -1.54 -2.45 -17.54
C LYS A 136 -1.18 -2.55 -16.06
N GLY A 137 -0.74 -1.45 -15.43
CA GLY A 137 -0.48 -1.41 -13.99
C GLY A 137 -1.75 -1.62 -13.16
N LEU A 138 -2.90 -1.09 -13.61
CA LEU A 138 -4.21 -1.36 -12.99
C LEU A 138 -4.61 -2.83 -13.13
N GLU A 139 -4.38 -3.43 -14.28
CA GLU A 139 -4.64 -4.85 -14.51
C GLU A 139 -3.83 -5.72 -13.54
N TRP A 140 -2.54 -5.45 -13.39
CA TRP A 140 -1.68 -6.17 -12.44
C TRP A 140 -2.12 -5.98 -10.98
N ALA A 141 -2.46 -4.74 -10.59
CA ALA A 141 -2.97 -4.48 -9.25
C ALA A 141 -4.31 -5.19 -8.96
N LYS A 142 -5.16 -5.38 -9.98
CA LYS A 142 -6.37 -6.19 -9.87
C LYS A 142 -6.05 -7.68 -9.84
N GLY A 143 -5.12 -8.13 -10.68
CA GLY A 143 -4.72 -9.54 -10.77
C GLY A 143 -4.17 -10.08 -9.46
N ILE A 144 -3.32 -9.32 -8.76
CA ILE A 144 -2.71 -9.80 -7.51
C ILE A 144 -3.76 -10.10 -6.42
N LYS A 145 -4.93 -9.45 -6.46
CA LYS A 145 -6.00 -9.70 -5.50
C LYS A 145 -6.61 -11.10 -5.62
N THR A 146 -6.43 -11.77 -6.76
CA THR A 146 -6.97 -13.12 -7.03
C THR A 146 -6.03 -14.26 -6.59
N HIS A 147 -4.83 -13.93 -6.14
CA HIS A 147 -3.84 -14.89 -5.67
C HIS A 147 -3.69 -14.81 -4.15
N GLU A 148 -3.39 -15.94 -3.53
CA GLU A 148 -3.01 -15.95 -2.11
C GLU A 148 -1.62 -15.31 -1.93
N PRO A 149 -1.38 -14.62 -0.79
CA PRO A 149 -0.05 -14.10 -0.49
C PRO A 149 0.96 -15.24 -0.34
N ILE A 150 2.17 -15.03 -0.87
CA ILE A 150 3.30 -15.90 -0.58
C ILE A 150 3.72 -15.66 0.89
N PRO A 151 3.96 -16.71 1.70
CA PRO A 151 4.52 -16.54 3.04
C PRO A 151 5.82 -15.72 2.99
N ILE A 152 5.98 -14.77 3.92
CA ILE A 152 7.07 -13.78 3.86
C ILE A 152 8.46 -14.45 3.95
N GLU A 153 8.55 -15.58 4.63
CA GLU A 153 9.75 -16.40 4.75
C GLU A 153 10.15 -17.12 3.45
N GLN A 154 9.25 -17.18 2.47
CA GLN A 154 9.51 -17.73 1.14
C GLN A 154 9.93 -16.66 0.13
N ILE A 155 9.89 -15.38 0.51
CA ILE A 155 10.38 -14.30 -0.36
C ILE A 155 11.90 -14.35 -0.40
N THR A 156 12.44 -14.58 -1.60
CA THR A 156 13.89 -14.61 -1.86
C THR A 156 14.31 -13.42 -2.70
N ASP A 157 15.62 -13.16 -2.76
CA ASP A 157 16.20 -12.08 -3.57
C ASP A 157 16.15 -12.38 -5.08
N ASP A 158 15.92 -13.66 -5.45
CA ASP A 158 15.95 -14.16 -6.84
C ASP A 158 14.53 -14.37 -7.43
N MET A 159 13.49 -13.83 -6.81
CA MET A 159 12.13 -13.86 -7.35
C MET A 159 12.02 -12.82 -8.47
N ASP A 160 11.82 -13.28 -9.72
CA ASP A 160 11.53 -12.46 -10.91
C ASP A 160 10.02 -12.42 -11.21
#